data_89bf21c5b9f90da9c95d5799b43520fd
#
_entry.id   89bf21c5b9f90da9c95d5799b43520fd
#
_cell.length_a   1.000
_cell.length_b   1.000
_cell.length_c   1.000
_cell.angle_alpha   90.00
_cell.angle_beta   90.00
_cell.angle_gamma   90.00
#
_symmetry.space_group_name_H-M   'P 1'
#
loop_
_entity.id
_entity.type
_entity.pdbx_description
1 polymer ?
#
loop_
_entity_poly.entity_id
_entity_poly.type
_entity_poly.pdbx_seq_one_letter_code
_entity_poly.pdbx_strand_id
1 'polypeptide(L)'
;LIPSLAEDWTVSEDGLVYTYKLRKDAKWYTSEGEEYGAVTAHDFVTGIKHAVESKSEGLFLIQNSIKGLDAYAKGETTDFKTVGVKALDDYTVQYTLERPESFWNSKTTSGVLFPVNAAFLESQGKDFGSLKPSSILYNGPYYLKNLTSKSQIELVKNKEYYDEKNVHIDNVK
;
A
#
# COMPACT_ATOMS: atom_id res chain seq x y z
N LEU A 1 -3.17 -0.64 17.35
CA LEU A 1 -3.47 -0.20 15.97
C LEU A 1 -4.71 0.69 16.00
N ILE A 2 -4.72 1.69 15.16
CA ILE A 2 -5.85 2.60 14.95
C ILE A 2 -6.25 2.55 13.46
N PRO A 3 -7.51 2.85 13.12
CA PRO A 3 -7.95 3.03 11.74
C PRO A 3 -7.09 4.07 11.00
N SER A 4 -6.79 3.80 9.73
CA SER A 4 -6.07 4.70 8.83
C SER A 4 -6.75 4.67 7.46
N LEU A 5 -6.13 4.13 6.40
CA LEU A 5 -6.79 3.91 5.11
C LEU A 5 -7.98 2.95 5.22
N ALA A 6 -7.93 1.96 6.12
CA ALA A 6 -9.09 1.16 6.50
C ALA A 6 -9.77 1.79 7.72
N GLU A 7 -11.08 2.01 7.63
CA GLU A 7 -11.91 2.51 8.74
C GLU A 7 -12.37 1.39 9.65
N ASP A 8 -12.57 0.20 9.10
CA ASP A 8 -13.08 -0.97 9.81
C ASP A 8 -12.59 -2.26 9.14
N TRP A 9 -12.63 -3.37 9.91
CA TRP A 9 -12.30 -4.69 9.38
C TRP A 9 -13.01 -5.80 10.13
N THR A 10 -13.21 -6.91 9.45
CA THR A 10 -13.74 -8.16 10.01
C THR A 10 -12.76 -9.30 9.80
N VAL A 11 -12.83 -10.28 10.69
CA VAL A 11 -12.05 -11.52 10.61
C VAL A 11 -13.01 -12.70 10.64
N SER A 12 -12.82 -13.69 9.77
CA SER A 12 -13.60 -14.92 9.80
C SER A 12 -13.36 -15.72 11.09
N GLU A 13 -14.29 -16.60 11.47
CA GLU A 13 -14.21 -17.41 12.70
C GLU A 13 -12.96 -18.29 12.73
N ASP A 14 -12.51 -18.78 11.57
CA ASP A 14 -11.29 -19.58 11.43
C ASP A 14 -10.00 -18.74 11.42
N GLY A 15 -10.10 -17.41 11.47
CA GLY A 15 -8.97 -16.49 11.47
C GLY A 15 -8.21 -16.42 10.15
N LEU A 16 -8.77 -16.92 9.05
CA LEU A 16 -8.10 -16.98 7.75
C LEU A 16 -8.44 -15.82 6.82
N VAL A 17 -9.62 -15.20 6.95
CA VAL A 17 -10.08 -14.17 6.02
C VAL A 17 -10.22 -12.84 6.75
N TYR A 18 -9.47 -11.85 6.30
CA TYR A 18 -9.51 -10.48 6.77
C TYR A 18 -10.11 -9.59 5.70
N THR A 19 -11.21 -8.91 6.02
CA THR A 19 -11.89 -8.00 5.10
C THR A 19 -11.85 -6.59 5.66
N TYR A 20 -11.22 -5.67 4.93
CA TYR A 20 -11.03 -4.27 5.31
C TYR A 20 -11.94 -3.37 4.51
N LYS A 21 -12.64 -2.47 5.18
CA LYS A 21 -13.40 -1.39 4.56
C LYS A 21 -12.55 -0.13 4.53
N LEU A 22 -12.28 0.35 3.33
CA LEU A 22 -11.46 1.53 3.10
C LEU A 22 -12.29 2.80 3.21
N ARG A 23 -11.66 3.88 3.65
CA ARG A 23 -12.24 5.21 3.61
C ARG A 23 -12.37 5.69 2.17
N LYS A 24 -13.40 6.50 1.90
CA LYS A 24 -13.70 6.99 0.55
C LYS A 24 -13.08 8.35 0.25
N ASP A 25 -12.55 9.02 1.24
CA ASP A 25 -11.96 10.36 1.16
C ASP A 25 -10.42 10.33 1.05
N ALA A 26 -9.79 9.15 1.08
CA ALA A 26 -8.36 9.02 0.81
C ALA A 26 -8.08 9.14 -0.70
N LYS A 27 -7.09 9.98 -1.03
CA LYS A 27 -6.72 10.25 -2.41
C LYS A 27 -5.22 10.12 -2.61
N TRP A 28 -4.86 9.89 -3.86
CA TRP A 28 -3.50 9.97 -4.34
C TRP A 28 -3.16 11.39 -4.77
N TYR A 29 -1.95 11.82 -4.45
CA TYR A 29 -1.40 13.12 -4.82
C TYR A 29 -0.03 12.97 -5.47
N THR A 30 0.28 13.87 -6.39
CA THR A 30 1.64 14.01 -6.96
C THR A 30 2.59 14.67 -5.94
N SER A 31 3.88 14.69 -6.23
CA SER A 31 4.87 15.44 -5.43
C SER A 31 4.62 16.96 -5.39
N GLU A 32 3.84 17.48 -6.34
CA GLU A 32 3.44 18.89 -6.40
C GLU A 32 2.16 19.18 -5.63
N GLY A 33 1.55 18.14 -5.02
CA GLY A 33 0.30 18.25 -4.27
C GLY A 33 -0.96 18.25 -5.12
N GLU A 34 -0.88 17.90 -6.39
CA GLU A 34 -2.02 17.78 -7.27
C GLU A 34 -2.75 16.45 -7.03
N GLU A 35 -4.08 16.48 -6.96
CA GLU A 35 -4.90 15.27 -6.85
C GLU A 35 -4.75 14.42 -8.11
N TYR A 36 -4.42 13.14 -7.93
CA TYR A 36 -4.30 12.16 -9.01
C TYR A 36 -5.53 11.27 -9.14
N GLY A 37 -6.18 10.93 -8.03
CA GLY A 37 -7.35 10.07 -8.00
C GLY A 37 -7.62 9.46 -6.63
N ALA A 38 -8.68 8.68 -6.50
CA ALA A 38 -9.03 7.99 -5.25
C ALA A 38 -8.06 6.84 -4.95
N VAL A 39 -7.82 6.57 -3.66
CA VAL A 39 -7.20 5.33 -3.21
C VAL A 39 -8.28 4.25 -3.16
N THR A 40 -8.04 3.14 -3.83
CA THR A 40 -9.02 2.04 -3.95
C THR A 40 -8.46 0.71 -3.48
N ALA A 41 -9.34 -0.27 -3.29
CA ALA A 41 -8.97 -1.65 -2.96
C ALA A 41 -8.10 -2.30 -4.05
N HIS A 42 -8.26 -1.88 -5.32
CA HIS A 42 -7.45 -2.36 -6.43
C HIS A 42 -5.98 -1.97 -6.29
N ASP A 43 -5.69 -0.83 -5.65
CA ASP A 43 -4.32 -0.37 -5.41
C ASP A 43 -3.56 -1.30 -4.45
N PHE A 44 -4.26 -1.92 -3.48
CA PHE A 44 -3.67 -2.93 -2.59
C PHE A 44 -3.34 -4.22 -3.32
N VAL A 45 -4.21 -4.66 -4.23
CA VAL A 45 -3.95 -5.81 -5.11
C VAL A 45 -2.73 -5.56 -5.98
N THR A 46 -2.66 -4.36 -6.58
CA THR A 46 -1.52 -3.90 -7.38
C THR A 46 -0.24 -3.86 -6.56
N GLY A 47 -0.29 -3.35 -5.32
CA GLY A 47 0.86 -3.27 -4.41
C GLY A 47 1.49 -4.64 -4.14
N ILE A 48 0.68 -5.65 -3.80
CA ILE A 48 1.16 -7.03 -3.59
C ILE A 48 1.77 -7.61 -4.87
N LYS A 49 1.08 -7.45 -5.99
CA LYS A 49 1.57 -7.95 -7.28
C LYS A 49 2.91 -7.31 -7.62
N HIS A 50 3.01 -5.99 -7.52
CA HIS A 50 4.25 -5.25 -7.76
C HIS A 50 5.38 -5.69 -6.82
N ALA A 51 5.10 -5.86 -5.52
CA ALA A 51 6.11 -6.31 -4.55
C ALA A 51 6.73 -7.66 -4.95
N VAL A 52 5.91 -8.61 -5.45
CA VAL A 52 6.42 -9.90 -5.92
C VAL A 52 7.22 -9.75 -7.22
N GLU A 53 6.66 -9.06 -8.23
CA GLU A 53 7.28 -8.92 -9.54
C GLU A 53 8.59 -8.13 -9.50
N SER A 54 8.70 -7.14 -8.60
CA SER A 54 9.93 -6.37 -8.34
C SER A 54 10.91 -7.07 -7.39
N LYS A 55 10.54 -8.23 -6.84
CA LYS A 55 11.34 -8.97 -5.82
C LYS A 55 11.67 -8.09 -4.62
N SER A 56 10.68 -7.36 -4.10
CA SER A 56 10.82 -6.48 -2.96
C SER A 56 11.46 -7.20 -1.76
N GLU A 57 12.43 -6.56 -1.13
CA GLU A 57 13.05 -7.07 0.10
C GLU A 57 12.02 -7.29 1.23
N GLY A 58 10.91 -6.52 1.24
CA GLY A 58 9.84 -6.67 2.24
C GLY A 58 9.02 -7.96 2.13
N LEU A 59 9.16 -8.74 1.05
CA LEU A 59 8.40 -9.99 0.85
C LEU A 59 8.55 -10.98 1.99
N PHE A 60 9.71 -11.03 2.67
CA PHE A 60 9.94 -11.95 3.78
C PHE A 60 8.91 -11.78 4.92
N LEU A 61 8.31 -10.60 5.08
CA LEU A 61 7.29 -10.32 6.10
C LEU A 61 5.96 -11.03 5.81
N ILE A 62 5.65 -11.29 4.56
CA ILE A 62 4.36 -11.82 4.10
C ILE A 62 4.48 -13.19 3.44
N GLN A 63 5.71 -13.72 3.28
CA GLN A 63 5.95 -15.10 2.88
C GLN A 63 5.25 -16.07 3.85
N ASN A 64 4.66 -17.14 3.32
CA ASN A 64 3.85 -18.12 4.05
C ASN A 64 2.64 -17.54 4.81
N SER A 65 2.28 -16.28 4.56
CA SER A 65 1.10 -15.63 5.17
C SER A 65 -0.08 -15.58 4.22
N ILE A 66 0.08 -14.94 3.07
CA ILE A 66 -1.01 -14.77 2.09
C ILE A 66 -1.12 -16.04 1.24
N LYS A 67 -2.33 -16.59 1.16
CA LYS A 67 -2.62 -17.80 0.38
C LYS A 67 -2.13 -17.67 -1.07
N GLY A 68 -1.39 -18.69 -1.54
CA GLY A 68 -0.92 -18.77 -2.92
C GLY A 68 0.18 -17.78 -3.30
N LEU A 69 0.59 -16.87 -2.41
CA LEU A 69 1.62 -15.86 -2.71
C LEU A 69 2.97 -16.50 -3.03
N ASP A 70 3.38 -17.50 -2.25
CA ASP A 70 4.67 -18.15 -2.42
C ASP A 70 4.75 -18.95 -3.73
N ALA A 71 3.65 -19.61 -4.12
CA ALA A 71 3.58 -20.32 -5.40
C ALA A 71 3.70 -19.35 -6.58
N TYR A 72 3.04 -18.19 -6.50
CA TYR A 72 3.17 -17.14 -7.50
C TYR A 72 4.59 -16.55 -7.52
N ALA A 73 5.18 -16.27 -6.37
CA ALA A 73 6.53 -15.72 -6.27
C ALA A 73 7.62 -16.68 -6.80
N LYS A 74 7.41 -17.98 -6.68
CA LYS A 74 8.31 -19.03 -7.22
C LYS A 74 8.07 -19.32 -8.70
N GLY A 75 7.03 -18.75 -9.31
CA GLY A 75 6.66 -19.02 -10.70
C GLY A 75 5.97 -20.37 -10.93
N GLU A 76 5.48 -21.03 -9.86
CA GLU A 76 4.70 -22.27 -9.95
C GLU A 76 3.31 -22.02 -10.59
N THR A 77 2.83 -20.77 -10.53
CA THR A 77 1.67 -20.26 -11.24
C THR A 77 1.93 -18.85 -11.77
N THR A 78 1.34 -18.51 -12.90
CA THR A 78 1.37 -17.16 -13.48
C THR A 78 0.04 -16.41 -13.28
N ASP A 79 -0.98 -17.09 -12.76
CA ASP A 79 -2.29 -16.50 -12.49
C ASP A 79 -2.33 -15.86 -11.11
N PHE A 80 -2.18 -14.53 -11.05
CA PHE A 80 -2.26 -13.77 -9.80
C PHE A 80 -3.62 -13.87 -9.10
N LYS A 81 -4.70 -14.28 -9.78
CA LYS A 81 -6.01 -14.49 -9.16
C LYS A 81 -6.02 -15.63 -8.13
N THR A 82 -5.00 -16.50 -8.15
CA THR A 82 -4.81 -17.56 -7.15
C THR A 82 -4.26 -17.03 -5.83
N VAL A 83 -3.71 -15.80 -5.82
CA VAL A 83 -3.18 -15.14 -4.62
C VAL A 83 -4.34 -14.62 -3.77
N GLY A 84 -4.24 -14.81 -2.47
CA GLY A 84 -5.26 -14.47 -1.48
C GLY A 84 -5.38 -12.98 -1.17
N VAL A 85 -5.31 -12.11 -2.18
CA VAL A 85 -5.62 -10.68 -2.08
C VAL A 85 -6.62 -10.32 -3.16
N LYS A 86 -7.74 -9.68 -2.79
CA LYS A 86 -8.82 -9.33 -3.72
C LYS A 86 -9.44 -7.99 -3.37
N ALA A 87 -9.74 -7.19 -4.38
CA ALA A 87 -10.71 -6.11 -4.29
C ALA A 87 -12.11 -6.70 -4.52
N LEU A 88 -12.96 -6.65 -3.51
CA LEU A 88 -14.36 -7.11 -3.64
C LEU A 88 -15.22 -6.04 -4.30
N ASP A 89 -14.90 -4.78 -4.06
CA ASP A 89 -15.37 -3.56 -4.69
C ASP A 89 -14.27 -2.49 -4.56
N ASP A 90 -14.53 -1.25 -4.98
CA ASP A 90 -13.54 -0.16 -4.96
C ASP A 90 -13.03 0.17 -3.55
N TYR A 91 -13.80 -0.14 -2.50
CA TYR A 91 -13.48 0.23 -1.12
C TYR A 91 -13.48 -0.95 -0.14
N THR A 92 -13.45 -2.18 -0.66
CA THR A 92 -13.37 -3.39 0.17
C THR A 92 -12.26 -4.29 -0.32
N VAL A 93 -11.18 -4.40 0.47
CA VAL A 93 -10.06 -5.31 0.20
C VAL A 93 -10.12 -6.50 1.15
N GLN A 94 -9.89 -7.70 0.61
CA GLN A 94 -9.90 -8.93 1.36
C GLN A 94 -8.57 -9.67 1.20
N TYR A 95 -8.03 -10.13 2.34
CA TYR A 95 -6.89 -11.03 2.39
C TYR A 95 -7.32 -12.40 2.90
N THR A 96 -6.86 -13.46 2.22
CA THR A 96 -6.99 -14.84 2.67
C THR A 96 -5.61 -15.36 3.03
N LEU A 97 -5.46 -15.86 4.24
CA LEU A 97 -4.19 -16.36 4.76
C LEU A 97 -4.06 -17.87 4.56
N GLU A 98 -2.83 -18.38 4.54
CA GLU A 98 -2.52 -19.82 4.54
C GLU A 98 -2.83 -20.47 5.89
N ARG A 99 -2.69 -19.72 6.98
CA ARG A 99 -2.92 -20.13 8.36
C ARG A 99 -3.38 -18.95 9.21
N PRO A 100 -4.07 -19.18 10.33
CA PRO A 100 -4.45 -18.09 11.24
C PRO A 100 -3.21 -17.38 11.80
N GLU A 101 -3.19 -16.06 11.71
CA GLU A 101 -2.12 -15.21 12.26
C GLU A 101 -2.74 -14.09 13.12
N SER A 102 -2.70 -14.22 14.44
CA SER A 102 -3.27 -13.22 15.35
C SER A 102 -2.61 -11.84 15.24
N PHE A 103 -1.39 -11.78 14.70
CA PHE A 103 -0.62 -10.55 14.48
C PHE A 103 -0.72 -10.01 13.04
N TRP A 104 -1.60 -10.57 12.18
CA TRP A 104 -1.74 -10.14 10.79
C TRP A 104 -1.99 -8.62 10.66
N ASN A 105 -2.86 -8.05 11.48
CA ASN A 105 -3.11 -6.61 11.48
C ASN A 105 -1.85 -5.77 11.75
N SER A 106 -0.88 -6.28 12.51
CA SER A 106 0.39 -5.58 12.69
C SER A 106 1.25 -5.62 11.43
N LYS A 107 1.16 -6.68 10.63
CA LYS A 107 1.86 -6.73 9.33
C LYS A 107 1.32 -5.71 8.33
N THR A 108 0.03 -5.35 8.40
CA THR A 108 -0.56 -4.36 7.46
C THR A 108 0.02 -2.95 7.60
N THR A 109 0.78 -2.68 8.65
CA THR A 109 1.54 -1.42 8.80
C THR A 109 2.89 -1.42 8.07
N SER A 110 3.26 -2.52 7.43
CA SER A 110 4.53 -2.66 6.72
C SER A 110 4.41 -2.21 5.27
N GLY A 111 5.43 -1.53 4.76
CA GLY A 111 5.44 -0.94 3.41
C GLY A 111 5.16 -1.94 2.28
N VAL A 112 5.48 -3.22 2.45
CA VAL A 112 5.20 -4.27 1.45
C VAL A 112 3.69 -4.47 1.21
N LEU A 113 2.84 -4.05 2.14
CA LEU A 113 1.38 -4.14 2.07
C LEU A 113 0.73 -2.78 1.71
N PHE A 114 1.52 -1.76 1.42
CA PHE A 114 0.99 -0.46 1.04
C PHE A 114 0.38 -0.50 -0.37
N PRO A 115 -0.65 0.30 -0.62
CA PRO A 115 -1.28 0.38 -1.93
C PRO A 115 -0.34 1.01 -2.97
N VAL A 116 -0.50 0.63 -4.24
CA VAL A 116 0.20 1.18 -5.40
C VAL A 116 -0.81 1.41 -6.50
N ASN A 117 -0.87 2.64 -7.03
CA ASN A 117 -1.76 2.95 -8.14
C ASN A 117 -1.24 2.34 -9.45
N ALA A 118 -2.05 1.50 -10.09
CA ALA A 118 -1.64 0.73 -11.27
C ALA A 118 -1.30 1.62 -12.47
N ALA A 119 -2.12 2.63 -12.77
CA ALA A 119 -1.90 3.53 -13.91
C ALA A 119 -0.62 4.35 -13.74
N PHE A 120 -0.37 4.82 -12.51
CA PHE A 120 0.86 5.56 -12.21
C PHE A 120 2.09 4.64 -12.28
N LEU A 121 2.02 3.43 -11.72
CA LEU A 121 3.09 2.44 -11.82
C LEU A 121 3.46 2.16 -13.28
N GLU A 122 2.46 1.96 -14.14
CA GLU A 122 2.67 1.73 -15.56
C GLU A 122 3.30 2.95 -16.24
N SER A 123 2.85 4.17 -15.92
CA SER A 123 3.38 5.41 -16.48
C SER A 123 4.84 5.67 -16.12
N GLN A 124 5.26 5.29 -14.92
CA GLN A 124 6.64 5.45 -14.44
C GLN A 124 7.56 4.32 -14.91
N GLY A 125 7.04 3.13 -15.12
CA GLY A 125 7.82 1.97 -15.53
C GLY A 125 9.02 1.72 -14.61
N LYS A 126 10.23 1.76 -15.16
CA LYS A 126 11.48 1.53 -14.39
C LYS A 126 11.86 2.64 -13.43
N ASP A 127 11.29 3.83 -13.59
CA ASP A 127 11.56 4.98 -12.73
C ASP A 127 10.69 4.97 -11.45
N PHE A 128 9.68 4.09 -11.37
CA PHE A 128 8.84 3.97 -10.18
C PHE A 128 9.68 3.67 -8.94
N GLY A 129 9.46 4.45 -7.87
CA GLY A 129 10.17 4.29 -6.61
C GLY A 129 11.65 4.71 -6.65
N SER A 130 12.09 5.44 -7.68
CA SER A 130 13.43 6.03 -7.73
C SER A 130 13.58 7.12 -6.65
N LEU A 131 14.81 7.67 -6.50
CA LEU A 131 15.06 8.74 -5.53
C LEU A 131 14.46 10.11 -5.92
N LYS A 132 13.64 10.17 -6.97
CA LYS A 132 12.96 11.40 -7.40
C LYS A 132 11.58 11.49 -6.72
N PRO A 133 11.23 12.62 -6.10
CA PRO A 133 9.90 12.80 -5.50
C PRO A 133 8.73 12.50 -6.45
N SER A 134 8.87 12.83 -7.74
CA SER A 134 7.84 12.60 -8.76
C SER A 134 7.71 11.13 -9.22
N SER A 135 8.52 10.21 -8.69
CA SER A 135 8.48 8.80 -9.10
C SER A 135 7.48 7.94 -8.33
N ILE A 136 6.81 8.50 -7.34
CA ILE A 136 5.73 7.86 -6.55
C ILE A 136 4.56 8.83 -6.36
N LEU A 137 3.39 8.28 -6.01
CA LEU A 137 2.26 9.04 -5.51
C LEU A 137 2.22 9.00 -3.98
N TYR A 138 1.55 9.96 -3.40
CA TYR A 138 1.43 10.16 -1.96
C TYR A 138 -0.04 10.09 -1.53
N ASN A 139 -0.33 9.42 -0.44
CA ASN A 139 -1.66 9.42 0.20
C ASN A 139 -1.58 9.66 1.72
N GLY A 140 -0.39 9.99 2.20
CA GLY A 140 -0.11 10.24 3.60
C GLY A 140 -0.09 11.72 3.97
N PRO A 141 0.28 12.02 5.24
CA PRO A 141 0.30 13.38 5.77
C PRO A 141 1.41 14.27 5.18
N TYR A 142 2.35 13.70 4.43
CA TYR A 142 3.48 14.44 3.87
C TYR A 142 3.80 14.04 2.44
N TYR A 143 4.32 14.99 1.66
CA TYR A 143 4.99 14.77 0.38
C TYR A 143 6.50 14.78 0.57
N LEU A 144 7.20 13.95 -0.17
CA LEU A 144 8.65 14.06 -0.30
C LEU A 144 8.96 15.24 -1.24
N LYS A 145 9.53 16.31 -0.71
CA LYS A 145 9.92 17.50 -1.48
C LYS A 145 11.32 17.35 -2.07
N ASN A 146 12.23 16.81 -1.28
CA ASN A 146 13.62 16.59 -1.70
C ASN A 146 14.18 15.32 -1.06
N LEU A 147 14.96 14.61 -1.85
CA LEU A 147 15.75 13.47 -1.39
C LEU A 147 17.15 13.53 -2.01
N THR A 148 18.14 13.88 -1.19
CA THR A 148 19.54 13.83 -1.57
C THR A 148 20.20 12.68 -0.85
N SER A 149 20.67 11.68 -1.62
CA SER A 149 21.27 10.46 -1.05
C SER A 149 22.34 10.79 -0.01
N LYS A 150 22.23 10.15 1.16
CA LYS A 150 23.15 10.29 2.30
C LYS A 150 23.29 11.72 2.86
N SER A 151 22.43 12.64 2.49
CA SER A 151 22.53 14.04 2.89
C SER A 151 21.26 14.59 3.50
N GLN A 152 20.13 14.58 2.78
CA GLN A 152 18.92 15.25 3.22
C GLN A 152 17.66 14.57 2.72
N ILE A 153 16.67 14.48 3.59
CA ILE A 153 15.27 14.18 3.25
C ILE A 153 14.44 15.39 3.70
N GLU A 154 13.67 15.96 2.81
CA GLU A 154 12.76 17.05 3.11
C GLU A 154 11.33 16.64 2.81
N LEU A 155 10.46 16.69 3.83
CA LEU A 155 9.05 16.40 3.74
C LEU A 155 8.25 17.67 3.99
N VAL A 156 7.15 17.85 3.22
CA VAL A 156 6.23 18.98 3.36
C VAL A 156 4.83 18.42 3.63
N LYS A 157 4.11 19.05 4.55
CA LYS A 157 2.75 18.68 4.94
C LYS A 157 1.81 18.65 3.73
N ASN A 158 1.05 17.57 3.63
CA ASN A 158 -0.08 17.43 2.71
C ASN A 158 -1.31 18.09 3.34
N LYS A 159 -1.71 19.26 2.83
CA LYS A 159 -2.87 19.99 3.32
C LYS A 159 -4.22 19.36 2.93
N GLU A 160 -4.19 18.45 1.95
CA GLU A 160 -5.36 17.73 1.47
C GLU A 160 -5.47 16.31 2.10
N TYR A 161 -4.59 16.01 3.07
CA TYR A 161 -4.65 14.76 3.80
C TYR A 161 -5.94 14.67 4.62
N TYR A 162 -6.64 13.54 4.55
CA TYR A 162 -7.95 13.36 5.18
C TYR A 162 -7.98 13.65 6.70
N ASP A 163 -6.85 13.53 7.38
CA ASP A 163 -6.72 13.85 8.81
C ASP A 163 -5.71 15.01 9.04
N GLU A 164 -5.70 15.98 8.14
CA GLU A 164 -4.79 17.14 8.11
C GLU A 164 -4.78 17.91 9.44
N LYS A 165 -5.95 18.03 10.09
CA LYS A 165 -6.10 18.74 11.37
C LYS A 165 -5.24 18.19 12.51
N ASN A 166 -4.85 16.91 12.44
CA ASN A 166 -3.99 16.27 13.42
C ASN A 166 -2.50 16.29 13.02
N VAL A 167 -2.16 16.91 11.89
CA VAL A 167 -0.78 17.08 11.42
C VAL A 167 -0.31 18.48 11.78
N HIS A 168 0.54 18.60 12.80
CA HIS A 168 0.94 19.89 13.39
C HIS A 168 2.30 20.41 12.92
N ILE A 169 3.06 19.61 12.18
CA ILE A 169 4.38 19.98 11.67
C ILE A 169 4.29 20.20 10.17
N ASP A 170 4.66 21.38 9.69
CA ASP A 170 4.55 21.73 8.28
C ASP A 170 5.71 21.19 7.44
N ASN A 171 6.91 21.14 8.01
CA ASN A 171 8.12 20.69 7.32
C ASN A 171 8.98 19.81 8.23
N VAL A 172 9.53 18.74 7.67
CA VAL A 172 10.48 17.84 8.34
C VAL A 172 11.76 17.77 7.51
N LYS A 173 12.93 17.92 8.18
CA LYS A 173 14.25 17.80 7.56
C LYS A 173 15.12 16.84 8.35
#